data_31241d27903d3b4d2a36600c87b2f8fb
#
_entry.id   31241d27903d3b4d2a36600c87b2f8fb
#
_cell.length_a   1.000
_cell.length_b   1.000
_cell.length_c   1.000
_cell.angle_alpha   90.00
_cell.angle_beta   90.00
_cell.angle_gamma   90.00
#
_symmetry.space_group_name_H-M   'P 1'
#
loop_
_entity.id
_entity.type
_entity.pdbx_description
1 polymer ?
#
loop_
_entity_poly.entity_id
_entity_poly.type
_entity_poly.pdbx_seq_one_letter_code
_entity_poly.pdbx_strand_id
1 'polypeptide(L)'
;MREKNGRLLRSLNVENILEMLYLLAFVLLVAYMFLETTMWEVHWPGKYMDGLLCILASLILGRVCFSKNYSVKETVFAVILTVVLLYAWKQNGYVELYYLLLMILGAKDISEKKLMKVYFGITIVLFAIVIVLALTGKIENLVYYQEGHRTRMALGIYYPTDFSAHVFFCSLVYVFIREEKLRWFEVMGILLVGTGAFWITDARMNFLCTLLFCAGLFLYLFYRKYCRKKGKPVSIPAWMSYIAALMPVLCAGSMILLTVLYTRSSHWLGVFN
;
A
#
# COMPACT_ATOMS: atom_id res chain seq x y z
N MET A 1 -35.23 24.17 -18.94
CA MET A 1 -35.01 22.82 -18.44
C MET A 1 -34.01 22.00 -19.28
N ARG A 2 -34.09 21.99 -20.62
CA ARG A 2 -33.15 21.23 -21.49
C ARG A 2 -31.67 21.63 -21.37
N GLU A 3 -31.38 22.92 -21.21
CA GLU A 3 -30.01 23.44 -21.11
C GLU A 3 -29.32 23.09 -19.77
N LYS A 4 -30.10 23.05 -18.68
CA LYS A 4 -29.65 22.64 -17.35
C LYS A 4 -29.32 21.13 -17.31
N ASN A 5 -30.13 20.29 -17.98
CA ASN A 5 -29.88 18.86 -18.13
C ASN A 5 -28.66 18.59 -19.02
N GLY A 6 -28.46 19.36 -20.09
CA GLY A 6 -27.28 19.21 -20.96
C GLY A 6 -25.96 19.55 -20.26
N ARG A 7 -25.94 20.57 -19.39
CA ARG A 7 -24.77 20.94 -18.58
C ARG A 7 -24.48 19.88 -17.51
N LEU A 8 -25.53 19.33 -16.88
CA LEU A 8 -25.39 18.25 -15.87
C LEU A 8 -24.84 16.95 -16.48
N LEU A 9 -25.33 16.55 -17.65
CA LEU A 9 -24.85 15.38 -18.37
C LEU A 9 -23.40 15.58 -18.87
N ARG A 10 -23.02 16.79 -19.25
CA ARG A 10 -21.65 17.12 -19.68
C ARG A 10 -20.69 17.16 -18.50
N SER A 11 -21.10 17.63 -17.32
CA SER A 11 -20.28 17.59 -16.11
C SER A 11 -20.06 16.16 -15.61
N LEU A 12 -21.08 15.32 -15.62
CA LEU A 12 -20.99 13.90 -15.26
C LEU A 12 -20.05 13.13 -16.19
N ASN A 13 -20.02 13.44 -17.49
CA ASN A 13 -19.09 12.85 -18.44
C ASN A 13 -17.63 13.26 -18.17
N VAL A 14 -17.39 14.54 -17.84
CA VAL A 14 -16.03 15.02 -17.54
C VAL A 14 -15.49 14.42 -16.25
N GLU A 15 -16.32 14.35 -15.20
CA GLU A 15 -15.91 13.72 -13.92
C GLU A 15 -15.56 12.23 -14.10
N ASN A 16 -16.36 11.50 -14.86
CA ASN A 16 -16.08 10.10 -15.17
C ASN A 16 -14.77 9.92 -15.96
N ILE A 17 -14.51 10.79 -16.94
CA ILE A 17 -13.26 10.77 -17.71
C ILE A 17 -12.07 11.04 -16.78
N LEU A 18 -12.14 12.06 -15.94
CA LEU A 18 -11.07 12.40 -14.99
C LEU A 18 -10.82 11.25 -13.98
N GLU A 19 -11.89 10.58 -13.53
CA GLU A 19 -11.75 9.39 -12.68
C GLU A 19 -11.06 8.24 -13.40
N MET A 20 -11.44 7.97 -14.64
CA MET A 20 -10.78 6.93 -15.47
C MET A 20 -9.30 7.23 -15.70
N LEU A 21 -8.96 8.48 -16.03
CA LEU A 21 -7.57 8.91 -16.22
C LEU A 21 -6.76 8.76 -14.92
N TYR A 22 -7.36 9.12 -13.79
CA TYR A 22 -6.72 8.90 -12.49
C TYR A 22 -6.49 7.42 -12.21
N LEU A 23 -7.50 6.56 -12.43
CA LEU A 23 -7.35 5.11 -12.21
C LEU A 23 -6.29 4.50 -13.13
N LEU A 24 -6.20 4.97 -14.38
CA LEU A 24 -5.13 4.56 -15.29
C LEU A 24 -3.75 4.97 -14.74
N ALA A 25 -3.61 6.24 -14.33
CA ALA A 25 -2.38 6.73 -13.70
C ALA A 25 -2.02 5.93 -12.43
N PHE A 26 -3.02 5.62 -11.61
CA PHE A 26 -2.84 4.80 -10.41
C PHE A 26 -2.34 3.39 -10.74
N VAL A 27 -2.94 2.71 -11.72
CA VAL A 27 -2.51 1.37 -12.18
C VAL A 27 -1.06 1.40 -12.68
N LEU A 28 -0.71 2.39 -13.51
CA LEU A 28 0.64 2.51 -14.06
C LEU A 28 1.67 2.80 -12.98
N LEU A 29 1.35 3.65 -12.01
CA LEU A 29 2.26 3.95 -10.90
C LEU A 29 2.42 2.75 -9.96
N VAL A 30 1.34 2.04 -9.62
CA VAL A 30 1.41 0.82 -8.80
C VAL A 30 2.22 -0.26 -9.52
N ALA A 31 2.02 -0.43 -10.83
CA ALA A 31 2.80 -1.37 -11.62
C ALA A 31 4.29 -0.99 -11.66
N TYR A 32 4.60 0.28 -11.87
CA TYR A 32 5.96 0.79 -11.82
C TYR A 32 6.63 0.51 -10.48
N MET A 33 6.01 0.97 -9.38
CA MET A 33 6.55 0.77 -8.03
C MET A 33 6.71 -0.72 -7.66
N PHE A 34 5.79 -1.58 -8.13
CA PHE A 34 5.91 -3.02 -7.92
C PHE A 34 7.11 -3.59 -8.71
N LEU A 35 7.26 -3.23 -9.99
CA LEU A 35 8.35 -3.73 -10.83
C LEU A 35 9.72 -3.31 -10.30
N GLU A 36 9.86 -2.12 -9.71
CA GLU A 36 11.07 -1.66 -9.03
C GLU A 36 11.51 -2.56 -7.86
N THR A 37 10.61 -3.39 -7.31
CA THR A 37 10.95 -4.37 -6.28
C THR A 37 11.35 -5.74 -6.85
N THR A 38 11.38 -5.89 -8.18
CA THR A 38 11.55 -7.19 -8.85
C THR A 38 12.87 -7.27 -9.63
N MET A 39 13.35 -8.50 -9.86
CA MET A 39 14.48 -8.78 -10.74
C MET A 39 14.12 -8.68 -12.22
N TRP A 40 12.90 -8.26 -12.55
CA TRP A 40 12.49 -8.01 -13.92
C TRP A 40 13.03 -6.65 -14.38
N GLU A 41 14.26 -6.65 -14.86
CA GLU A 41 14.88 -5.49 -15.46
C GLU A 41 14.16 -5.10 -16.76
N VAL A 42 13.16 -4.24 -16.62
CA VAL A 42 12.60 -3.55 -17.77
C VAL A 42 13.57 -2.40 -18.10
N HIS A 43 14.47 -2.64 -19.05
CA HIS A 43 15.42 -1.62 -19.53
C HIS A 43 14.69 -0.50 -20.28
N TRP A 44 13.98 0.33 -19.51
CA TRP A 44 13.43 1.56 -20.04
C TRP A 44 14.52 2.63 -19.93
N PRO A 45 14.91 3.28 -21.06
CA PRO A 45 15.79 4.44 -20.95
C PRO A 45 15.16 5.44 -19.98
N GLY A 46 15.90 5.87 -18.94
CA GLY A 46 15.40 6.73 -17.85
C GLY A 46 14.58 7.93 -18.33
N LYS A 47 14.95 8.52 -19.48
CA LYS A 47 14.19 9.62 -20.12
C LYS A 47 12.71 9.29 -20.41
N TYR A 48 12.39 8.05 -20.78
CA TYR A 48 10.99 7.65 -21.05
C TYR A 48 10.22 7.46 -19.77
N MET A 49 10.87 6.98 -18.71
CA MET A 49 10.25 6.85 -17.40
C MET A 49 9.95 8.21 -16.79
N ASP A 50 10.91 9.12 -16.82
CA ASP A 50 10.69 10.50 -16.36
C ASP A 50 9.55 11.16 -17.13
N GLY A 51 9.49 10.96 -18.46
CA GLY A 51 8.41 11.46 -19.30
C GLY A 51 7.05 10.86 -18.92
N LEU A 52 6.98 9.54 -18.71
CA LEU A 52 5.75 8.87 -18.27
C LEU A 52 5.28 9.40 -16.91
N LEU A 53 6.18 9.50 -15.95
CA LEU A 53 5.88 10.02 -14.63
C LEU A 53 5.41 11.47 -14.66
N CYS A 54 6.02 12.31 -15.51
CA CYS A 54 5.56 13.70 -15.75
C CYS A 54 4.15 13.74 -16.34
N ILE A 55 3.82 12.84 -17.28
CA ILE A 55 2.46 12.75 -17.85
C ILE A 55 1.47 12.33 -16.79
N LEU A 56 1.78 11.30 -15.99
CA LEU A 56 0.94 10.83 -14.91
C LEU A 56 0.71 11.92 -13.84
N ALA A 57 1.76 12.62 -13.45
CA ALA A 57 1.68 13.75 -12.53
C ALA A 57 0.78 14.86 -13.07
N SER A 58 0.92 15.20 -14.36
CA SER A 58 0.10 16.22 -15.02
C SER A 58 -1.39 15.85 -15.06
N LEU A 59 -1.71 14.58 -15.34
CA LEU A 59 -3.08 14.08 -15.33
C LEU A 59 -3.72 14.17 -13.93
N ILE A 60 -2.95 13.84 -12.89
CA ILE A 60 -3.43 13.91 -11.51
C ILE A 60 -3.59 15.36 -11.06
N LEU A 61 -2.63 16.22 -11.37
CA LEU A 61 -2.72 17.65 -11.09
C LEU A 61 -3.93 18.27 -11.81
N GLY A 62 -4.16 17.90 -13.07
CA GLY A 62 -5.36 18.29 -13.81
C GLY A 62 -6.63 17.93 -13.04
N ARG A 63 -6.73 16.67 -12.53
CA ARG A 63 -7.87 16.26 -11.71
C ARG A 63 -7.99 17.08 -10.43
N VAL A 64 -6.89 17.31 -9.70
CA VAL A 64 -6.88 18.12 -8.48
C VAL A 64 -7.37 19.55 -8.76
N CYS A 65 -6.89 20.19 -9.84
CA CYS A 65 -7.26 21.55 -10.21
C CYS A 65 -8.73 21.69 -10.65
N PHE A 66 -9.26 20.67 -11.34
CA PHE A 66 -10.65 20.68 -11.81
C PHE A 66 -11.65 20.12 -10.79
N SER A 67 -11.19 19.49 -9.71
CA SER A 67 -12.06 19.07 -8.61
C SER A 67 -12.51 20.28 -7.79
N LYS A 68 -13.80 20.56 -7.81
CA LYS A 68 -14.39 21.72 -7.14
C LYS A 68 -14.61 21.56 -5.62
N ASN A 69 -14.23 20.41 -5.06
CA ASN A 69 -14.67 19.97 -3.73
C ASN A 69 -13.63 20.15 -2.62
N TYR A 70 -12.53 20.88 -2.85
CA TYR A 70 -11.55 21.13 -1.78
C TYR A 70 -12.00 22.26 -0.85
N SER A 71 -12.10 21.96 0.43
CA SER A 71 -12.28 23.00 1.46
C SER A 71 -10.97 23.78 1.66
N VAL A 72 -11.07 25.00 2.21
CA VAL A 72 -9.89 25.83 2.50
C VAL A 72 -8.90 25.08 3.40
N LYS A 73 -9.39 24.34 4.40
CA LYS A 73 -8.55 23.57 5.33
C LYS A 73 -7.77 22.45 4.60
N GLU A 74 -8.44 21.74 3.71
CA GLU A 74 -7.81 20.67 2.90
C GLU A 74 -6.77 21.25 1.94
N THR A 75 -7.06 22.40 1.32
CA THR A 75 -6.12 23.09 0.44
C THR A 75 -4.87 23.55 1.21
N VAL A 76 -5.03 24.15 2.38
CA VAL A 76 -3.90 24.57 3.23
C VAL A 76 -3.07 23.34 3.64
N PHE A 77 -3.72 22.26 4.06
CA PHE A 77 -3.02 21.01 4.40
C PHE A 77 -2.25 20.43 3.21
N ALA A 78 -2.87 20.40 2.02
CA ALA A 78 -2.24 19.92 0.79
C ALA A 78 -1.01 20.76 0.42
N VAL A 79 -1.09 22.10 0.56
CA VAL A 79 0.04 23.01 0.31
C VAL A 79 1.18 22.74 1.29
N ILE A 80 0.88 22.65 2.60
CA ILE A 80 1.90 22.37 3.63
C ILE A 80 2.59 21.03 3.32
N LEU A 81 1.80 19.98 3.05
CA LEU A 81 2.32 18.66 2.74
C LEU A 81 3.17 18.68 1.46
N THR A 82 2.74 19.41 0.43
CA THR A 82 3.52 19.60 -0.80
C THR A 82 4.87 20.24 -0.51
N VAL A 83 4.92 21.31 0.26
CA VAL A 83 6.17 21.98 0.63
C VAL A 83 7.11 21.06 1.39
N VAL A 84 6.59 20.31 2.37
CA VAL A 84 7.36 19.35 3.16
C VAL A 84 7.95 18.24 2.27
N LEU A 85 7.15 17.67 1.37
CA LEU A 85 7.61 16.59 0.49
C LEU A 85 8.55 17.07 -0.61
N LEU A 86 8.37 18.27 -1.15
CA LEU A 86 9.34 18.89 -2.07
C LEU A 86 10.66 19.17 -1.37
N TYR A 87 10.62 19.62 -0.11
CA TYR A 87 11.84 19.78 0.68
C TYR A 87 12.53 18.43 0.95
N ALA A 88 11.77 17.39 1.32
CA ALA A 88 12.29 16.04 1.52
C ALA A 88 12.91 15.48 0.24
N TRP A 89 12.27 15.67 -0.91
CA TRP A 89 12.82 15.28 -2.20
C TRP A 89 14.14 15.98 -2.50
N LYS A 90 14.20 17.29 -2.29
CA LYS A 90 15.43 18.06 -2.51
C LYS A 90 16.60 17.55 -1.63
N GLN A 91 16.32 17.07 -0.41
CA GLN A 91 17.35 16.58 0.51
C GLN A 91 17.78 15.12 0.21
N ASN A 92 16.82 14.26 -0.16
CA ASN A 92 17.05 12.82 -0.24
C ASN A 92 17.06 12.28 -1.68
N GLY A 93 16.65 13.07 -2.67
CA GLY A 93 16.54 12.65 -4.07
C GLY A 93 15.36 11.73 -4.40
N TYR A 94 14.53 11.34 -3.41
CA TYR A 94 13.40 10.44 -3.61
C TYR A 94 12.17 11.18 -4.15
N VAL A 95 12.00 11.17 -5.46
CA VAL A 95 10.87 11.79 -6.16
C VAL A 95 9.56 11.03 -5.92
N GLU A 96 9.63 9.77 -5.53
CA GLU A 96 8.49 8.87 -5.29
C GLU A 96 7.52 9.43 -4.24
N LEU A 97 8.04 10.14 -3.23
CA LEU A 97 7.23 10.81 -2.22
C LEU A 97 6.30 11.86 -2.82
N TYR A 98 6.74 12.55 -3.87
CA TYR A 98 5.92 13.53 -4.56
C TYR A 98 4.80 12.88 -5.37
N TYR A 99 5.09 11.76 -6.06
CA TYR A 99 4.06 10.99 -6.76
C TYR A 99 3.02 10.41 -5.79
N LEU A 100 3.45 9.93 -4.62
CA LEU A 100 2.54 9.45 -3.59
C LEU A 100 1.59 10.56 -3.11
N LEU A 101 2.11 11.78 -2.90
CA LEU A 101 1.27 12.94 -2.55
C LEU A 101 0.22 13.22 -3.62
N LEU A 102 0.64 13.27 -4.89
CA LEU A 102 -0.28 13.51 -6.00
C LEU A 102 -1.38 12.44 -6.06
N MET A 103 -1.01 11.16 -5.81
CA MET A 103 -1.97 10.06 -5.73
C MET A 103 -2.97 10.26 -4.60
N ILE A 104 -2.52 10.66 -3.41
CA ILE A 104 -3.40 10.92 -2.26
C ILE A 104 -4.37 12.06 -2.57
N LEU A 105 -3.88 13.17 -3.12
CA LEU A 105 -4.71 14.32 -3.48
C LEU A 105 -5.71 13.97 -4.60
N GLY A 106 -5.25 13.29 -5.64
CA GLY A 106 -6.11 12.88 -6.75
C GLY A 106 -7.15 11.81 -6.39
N ALA A 107 -6.98 11.08 -5.28
CA ALA A 107 -7.91 10.06 -4.81
C ALA A 107 -9.22 10.64 -4.25
N LYS A 108 -9.28 11.95 -4.00
CA LYS A 108 -10.47 12.58 -3.45
C LYS A 108 -11.71 12.26 -4.29
N ASP A 109 -12.82 12.00 -3.61
CA ASP A 109 -14.12 11.62 -4.19
C ASP A 109 -14.13 10.26 -4.95
N ILE A 110 -13.02 9.51 -4.91
CA ILE A 110 -12.99 8.13 -5.41
C ILE A 110 -13.21 7.16 -4.25
N SER A 111 -14.06 6.17 -4.45
CA SER A 111 -14.30 5.15 -3.44
C SER A 111 -13.01 4.40 -3.10
N GLU A 112 -12.60 4.44 -1.82
CA GLU A 112 -11.43 3.70 -1.30
C GLU A 112 -11.51 2.22 -1.67
N LYS A 113 -12.70 1.64 -1.59
CA LYS A 113 -12.93 0.25 -1.96
C LYS A 113 -12.66 -0.04 -3.44
N LYS A 114 -12.93 0.95 -4.33
CA LYS A 114 -12.61 0.85 -5.76
C LYS A 114 -11.09 0.86 -5.97
N LEU A 115 -10.39 1.79 -5.30
CA LEU A 115 -8.93 1.87 -5.35
C LEU A 115 -8.27 0.60 -4.84
N MET A 116 -8.72 0.09 -3.68
CA MET A 116 -8.18 -1.14 -3.10
C MET A 116 -8.42 -2.37 -3.98
N LYS A 117 -9.57 -2.45 -4.68
CA LYS A 117 -9.81 -3.53 -5.65
C LYS A 117 -8.87 -3.44 -6.86
N VAL A 118 -8.64 -2.25 -7.38
CA VAL A 118 -7.72 -2.03 -8.50
C VAL A 118 -6.29 -2.38 -8.08
N TYR A 119 -5.85 -1.86 -6.93
CA TYR A 119 -4.54 -2.20 -6.36
C TYR A 119 -4.35 -3.70 -6.19
N PHE A 120 -5.33 -4.38 -5.55
CA PHE A 120 -5.27 -5.82 -5.32
C PHE A 120 -5.19 -6.59 -6.64
N GLY A 121 -6.04 -6.23 -7.62
CA GLY A 121 -6.06 -6.91 -8.92
C GLY A 121 -4.72 -6.80 -9.66
N ILE A 122 -4.17 -5.59 -9.79
CA ILE A 122 -2.91 -5.39 -10.51
C ILE A 122 -1.74 -6.05 -9.77
N THR A 123 -1.68 -5.91 -8.44
CA THR A 123 -0.59 -6.49 -7.64
C THR A 123 -0.59 -8.02 -7.71
N ILE A 124 -1.75 -8.68 -7.59
CA ILE A 124 -1.85 -10.14 -7.72
C ILE A 124 -1.42 -10.62 -9.10
N VAL A 125 -1.84 -9.93 -10.17
CA VAL A 125 -1.47 -10.31 -11.54
C VAL A 125 0.03 -10.16 -11.75
N LEU A 126 0.61 -9.02 -11.37
CA LEU A 126 2.06 -8.80 -11.52
C LEU A 126 2.86 -9.76 -10.66
N PHE A 127 2.43 -10.01 -9.43
CA PHE A 127 3.08 -10.95 -8.51
C PHE A 127 3.08 -12.37 -9.07
N ALA A 128 1.95 -12.82 -9.62
CA ALA A 128 1.86 -14.12 -10.28
C ALA A 128 2.79 -14.22 -11.51
N ILE A 129 2.85 -13.17 -12.35
CA ILE A 129 3.72 -13.12 -13.52
C ILE A 129 5.19 -13.21 -13.08
N VAL A 130 5.62 -12.43 -12.09
CA VAL A 130 7.00 -12.42 -11.59
C VAL A 130 7.40 -13.79 -11.04
N ILE A 131 6.54 -14.42 -10.24
CA ILE A 131 6.79 -15.78 -9.72
C ILE A 131 6.95 -16.78 -10.87
N VAL A 132 6.06 -16.75 -11.88
CA VAL A 132 6.16 -17.67 -13.03
C VAL A 132 7.45 -17.43 -13.82
N LEU A 133 7.83 -16.17 -14.04
CA LEU A 133 9.07 -15.83 -14.74
C LEU A 133 10.31 -16.28 -13.96
N ALA A 134 10.31 -16.17 -12.64
CA ALA A 134 11.38 -16.67 -11.78
C ALA A 134 11.48 -18.19 -11.78
N LEU A 135 10.33 -18.89 -11.68
CA LEU A 135 10.29 -20.35 -11.69
C LEU A 135 10.67 -20.94 -13.06
N THR A 136 10.41 -20.21 -14.15
CA THR A 136 10.82 -20.61 -15.52
C THR A 136 12.25 -20.19 -15.87
N GLY A 137 12.98 -19.55 -14.96
CA GLY A 137 14.35 -19.10 -15.18
C GLY A 137 14.48 -17.92 -16.15
N LYS A 138 13.38 -17.23 -16.49
CA LYS A 138 13.41 -16.03 -17.35
C LYS A 138 13.89 -14.79 -16.62
N ILE A 139 13.69 -14.73 -15.31
CA ILE A 139 14.27 -13.73 -14.43
C ILE A 139 15.02 -14.44 -13.30
N GLU A 140 15.99 -13.77 -12.71
CA GLU A 140 16.82 -14.34 -11.67
C GLU A 140 16.00 -14.58 -10.40
N ASN A 141 16.12 -15.76 -9.81
CA ASN A 141 15.61 -16.06 -8.49
C ASN A 141 16.75 -15.96 -7.49
N LEU A 142 16.87 -14.82 -6.84
CA LEU A 142 17.90 -14.60 -5.83
C LEU A 142 17.70 -15.55 -4.64
N VAL A 143 18.76 -16.26 -4.30
CA VAL A 143 18.79 -17.23 -3.19
C VAL A 143 19.83 -16.76 -2.18
N TYR A 144 19.40 -16.51 -0.96
CA TYR A 144 20.24 -16.02 0.12
C TYR A 144 20.60 -17.14 1.07
N TYR A 145 21.90 -17.33 1.26
CA TYR A 145 22.47 -18.31 2.19
C TYR A 145 23.04 -17.55 3.40
N GLN A 146 22.65 -17.97 4.59
CA GLN A 146 23.21 -17.46 5.83
C GLN A 146 23.52 -18.65 6.74
N GLU A 147 24.74 -18.71 7.29
CA GLU A 147 25.15 -19.80 8.19
C GLU A 147 24.17 -19.92 9.37
N GLY A 148 23.77 -21.15 9.69
CA GLY A 148 22.81 -21.43 10.76
C GLY A 148 21.34 -21.10 10.45
N HIS A 149 21.02 -20.62 9.25
CA HIS A 149 19.66 -20.31 8.81
C HIS A 149 19.25 -21.14 7.59
N ARG A 150 17.93 -21.23 7.36
CA ARG A 150 17.40 -21.87 6.15
C ARG A 150 17.71 -21.01 4.93
N THR A 151 17.85 -21.67 3.81
CA THR A 151 17.91 -21.01 2.50
C THR A 151 16.67 -20.16 2.28
N ARG A 152 16.85 -18.91 1.87
CA ARG A 152 15.81 -17.92 1.66
C ARG A 152 15.69 -17.60 0.18
N MET A 153 14.52 -17.83 -0.42
CA MET A 153 14.27 -17.53 -1.84
C MET A 153 13.44 -16.27 -1.98
N ALA A 154 13.79 -15.45 -2.96
CA ALA A 154 13.07 -14.21 -3.24
C ALA A 154 12.03 -14.31 -4.36
N LEU A 155 12.02 -15.43 -5.13
CA LEU A 155 11.09 -15.74 -6.24
C LEU A 155 10.89 -14.57 -7.22
N GLY A 156 12.00 -13.98 -7.68
CA GLY A 156 11.99 -12.89 -8.65
C GLY A 156 11.77 -11.50 -8.06
N ILE A 157 11.66 -11.37 -6.74
CA ILE A 157 11.73 -10.10 -5.99
C ILE A 157 13.19 -9.88 -5.56
N TYR A 158 13.62 -8.65 -5.30
CA TYR A 158 14.98 -8.38 -4.83
C TYR A 158 15.27 -9.04 -3.48
N TYR A 159 14.35 -8.93 -2.52
CA TYR A 159 14.57 -9.46 -1.17
C TYR A 159 13.46 -10.43 -0.75
N PRO A 160 13.79 -11.52 -0.06
CA PRO A 160 12.79 -12.44 0.50
C PRO A 160 11.81 -11.77 1.46
N THR A 161 12.26 -10.74 2.19
CA THR A 161 11.43 -9.93 3.07
C THR A 161 10.36 -9.17 2.32
N ASP A 162 10.70 -8.61 1.14
CA ASP A 162 9.78 -7.85 0.30
C ASP A 162 8.73 -8.76 -0.34
N PHE A 163 9.14 -9.97 -0.76
CA PHE A 163 8.18 -10.99 -1.20
C PHE A 163 7.12 -11.26 -0.13
N SER A 164 7.57 -11.51 1.11
CA SER A 164 6.66 -11.78 2.23
C SER A 164 5.82 -10.55 2.61
N ALA A 165 6.37 -9.33 2.46
CA ALA A 165 5.64 -8.08 2.67
C ALA A 165 4.53 -7.90 1.63
N HIS A 166 4.77 -8.17 0.34
CA HIS A 166 3.74 -8.13 -0.69
C HIS A 166 2.58 -9.10 -0.38
N VAL A 167 2.87 -10.32 0.08
CA VAL A 167 1.86 -11.29 0.52
C VAL A 167 1.03 -10.73 1.68
N PHE A 168 1.69 -10.13 2.66
CA PHE A 168 1.03 -9.54 3.82
C PHE A 168 0.14 -8.35 3.43
N PHE A 169 0.64 -7.41 2.62
CA PHE A 169 -0.14 -6.27 2.15
C PHE A 169 -1.33 -6.68 1.28
N CYS A 170 -1.17 -7.66 0.39
CA CYS A 170 -2.29 -8.23 -0.35
C CYS A 170 -3.36 -8.82 0.59
N SER A 171 -2.93 -9.47 1.68
CA SER A 171 -3.85 -10.01 2.68
C SER A 171 -4.63 -8.91 3.42
N LEU A 172 -3.96 -7.80 3.78
CA LEU A 172 -4.62 -6.63 4.39
C LEU A 172 -5.67 -6.03 3.45
N VAL A 173 -5.30 -5.82 2.18
CA VAL A 173 -6.21 -5.25 1.17
C VAL A 173 -7.38 -6.19 0.88
N TYR A 174 -7.14 -7.50 0.81
CA TYR A 174 -8.20 -8.49 0.68
C TYR A 174 -9.23 -8.39 1.80
N VAL A 175 -8.77 -8.35 3.06
CA VAL A 175 -9.64 -8.21 4.23
C VAL A 175 -10.43 -6.90 4.18
N PHE A 176 -9.78 -5.79 3.81
CA PHE A 176 -10.44 -4.49 3.63
C PHE A 176 -11.56 -4.56 2.57
N ILE A 177 -11.32 -5.20 1.44
CA ILE A 177 -12.35 -5.36 0.39
C ILE A 177 -13.51 -6.22 0.86
N ARG A 178 -13.22 -7.27 1.64
CA ARG A 178 -14.23 -8.21 2.14
C ARG A 178 -15.09 -7.65 3.27
N GLU A 179 -14.52 -6.78 4.13
CA GLU A 179 -15.21 -6.14 5.27
C GLU A 179 -16.09 -7.11 6.07
N GLU A 180 -17.39 -6.80 6.16
CA GLU A 180 -18.37 -7.62 6.89
C GLU A 180 -18.64 -9.00 6.28
N LYS A 181 -18.28 -9.22 5.01
CA LYS A 181 -18.46 -10.51 4.32
C LYS A 181 -17.35 -11.50 4.63
N LEU A 182 -16.31 -11.11 5.37
CA LEU A 182 -15.20 -11.96 5.74
C LEU A 182 -15.69 -13.18 6.54
N ARG A 183 -15.18 -14.36 6.20
CA ARG A 183 -15.50 -15.65 6.82
C ARG A 183 -14.25 -16.27 7.42
N TRP A 184 -14.44 -17.15 8.41
CA TRP A 184 -13.33 -17.79 9.13
C TRP A 184 -12.38 -18.58 8.23
N PHE A 185 -12.87 -19.27 7.21
CA PHE A 185 -12.02 -20.04 6.29
C PHE A 185 -11.15 -19.15 5.39
N GLU A 186 -11.59 -17.89 5.11
CA GLU A 186 -10.77 -16.92 4.39
C GLU A 186 -9.58 -16.47 5.24
N VAL A 187 -9.78 -16.32 6.55
CA VAL A 187 -8.69 -16.03 7.51
C VAL A 187 -7.72 -17.20 7.59
N MET A 188 -8.23 -18.44 7.58
CA MET A 188 -7.37 -19.63 7.48
C MET A 188 -6.57 -19.66 6.16
N GLY A 189 -7.19 -19.28 5.04
CA GLY A 189 -6.50 -19.15 3.76
C GLY A 189 -5.36 -18.14 3.81
N ILE A 190 -5.57 -16.96 4.42
CA ILE A 190 -4.52 -15.95 4.64
C ILE A 190 -3.39 -16.54 5.48
N LEU A 191 -3.71 -17.24 6.55
CA LEU A 191 -2.71 -17.88 7.42
C LEU A 191 -1.89 -18.92 6.66
N LEU A 192 -2.53 -19.75 5.83
CA LEU A 192 -1.85 -20.75 5.01
C LEU A 192 -0.90 -20.12 3.99
N VAL A 193 -1.35 -19.08 3.28
CA VAL A 193 -0.52 -18.33 2.32
C VAL A 193 0.66 -17.66 3.01
N GLY A 194 0.42 -17.01 4.16
CA GLY A 194 1.48 -16.39 4.97
C GLY A 194 2.50 -17.42 5.51
N THR A 195 2.04 -18.62 5.92
CA THR A 195 2.91 -19.72 6.33
C THR A 195 3.73 -20.22 5.14
N GLY A 196 3.13 -20.38 3.96
CA GLY A 196 3.84 -20.74 2.73
C GLY A 196 4.93 -19.72 2.37
N ALA A 197 4.59 -18.42 2.43
CA ALA A 197 5.56 -17.35 2.22
C ALA A 197 6.71 -17.40 3.23
N PHE A 198 6.42 -17.64 4.51
CA PHE A 198 7.45 -17.84 5.54
C PHE A 198 8.36 -19.06 5.26
N TRP A 199 7.80 -20.17 4.80
CA TRP A 199 8.60 -21.35 4.44
C TRP A 199 9.61 -21.06 3.34
N ILE A 200 9.26 -20.24 2.37
CA ILE A 200 10.10 -19.90 1.22
C ILE A 200 11.12 -18.81 1.60
N THR A 201 10.71 -17.81 2.37
CA THR A 201 11.48 -16.56 2.57
C THR A 201 12.22 -16.49 3.91
N ASP A 202 11.86 -17.30 4.90
CA ASP A 202 12.27 -17.19 6.33
C ASP A 202 12.10 -15.74 6.89
N ALA A 203 11.09 -15.01 6.43
CA ALA A 203 10.81 -13.64 6.85
C ALA A 203 10.00 -13.63 8.16
N ARG A 204 10.69 -13.77 9.29
CA ARG A 204 10.10 -13.97 10.64
C ARG A 204 9.18 -12.84 11.06
N MET A 205 9.59 -11.59 10.83
CA MET A 205 8.80 -10.42 11.23
C MET A 205 7.47 -10.34 10.46
N ASN A 206 7.50 -10.52 9.13
CA ASN A 206 6.29 -10.54 8.32
C ASN A 206 5.35 -11.67 8.71
N PHE A 207 5.90 -12.84 9.06
CA PHE A 207 5.13 -13.97 9.55
C PHE A 207 4.47 -13.67 10.90
N LEU A 208 5.22 -13.08 11.84
CA LEU A 208 4.68 -12.65 13.14
C LEU A 208 3.53 -11.64 12.94
N CYS A 209 3.71 -10.65 12.05
CA CYS A 209 2.64 -9.70 11.69
C CYS A 209 1.41 -10.42 11.12
N THR A 210 1.61 -11.42 10.26
CA THR A 210 0.52 -12.23 9.71
C THR A 210 -0.22 -13.01 10.80
N LEU A 211 0.51 -13.63 11.75
CA LEU A 211 -0.08 -14.35 12.89
C LEU A 211 -0.93 -13.42 13.76
N LEU A 212 -0.37 -12.27 14.15
CA LEU A 212 -1.07 -11.28 14.97
C LEU A 212 -2.31 -10.74 14.25
N PHE A 213 -2.20 -10.46 12.95
CA PHE A 213 -3.32 -10.03 12.12
C PHE A 213 -4.43 -11.08 12.06
N CYS A 214 -4.09 -12.34 11.76
CA CYS A 214 -5.06 -13.44 11.73
C CYS A 214 -5.70 -13.67 13.10
N ALA A 215 -4.93 -13.61 14.19
CA ALA A 215 -5.47 -13.72 15.55
C ALA A 215 -6.48 -12.60 15.84
N GLY A 216 -6.16 -11.35 15.48
CA GLY A 216 -7.08 -10.22 15.60
C GLY A 216 -8.36 -10.41 14.79
N LEU A 217 -8.26 -10.94 13.55
CA LEU A 217 -9.41 -11.23 12.71
C LEU A 217 -10.28 -12.34 13.29
N PHE A 218 -9.70 -13.41 13.86
CA PHE A 218 -10.48 -14.45 14.54
C PHE A 218 -11.22 -13.89 15.75
N LEU A 219 -10.55 -13.10 16.59
CA LEU A 219 -11.21 -12.43 17.72
C LEU A 219 -12.36 -11.53 17.26
N TYR A 220 -12.15 -10.75 16.18
CA TYR A 220 -13.21 -9.93 15.59
C TYR A 220 -14.39 -10.77 15.07
N LEU A 221 -14.14 -11.88 14.38
CA LEU A 221 -15.20 -12.77 13.89
C LEU A 221 -16.00 -13.42 15.02
N PHE A 222 -15.32 -13.82 16.12
CA PHE A 222 -15.99 -14.31 17.34
C PHE A 222 -16.86 -13.24 17.99
N TYR A 223 -16.31 -12.02 18.14
CA TYR A 223 -17.05 -10.89 18.68
C TYR A 223 -18.27 -10.55 17.83
N ARG A 224 -18.12 -10.49 16.52
CA ARG A 224 -19.24 -10.28 15.56
C ARG A 224 -20.32 -11.34 15.71
N LYS A 225 -19.94 -12.62 15.82
CA LYS A 225 -20.89 -13.72 16.03
C LYS A 225 -21.63 -13.59 17.37
N TYR A 226 -20.92 -13.19 18.43
CA TYR A 226 -21.50 -12.96 19.76
C TYR A 226 -22.51 -11.80 19.74
N CYS A 227 -22.16 -10.65 19.14
CA CYS A 227 -23.06 -9.51 19.01
C CYS A 227 -24.32 -9.86 18.23
N ARG A 228 -24.19 -10.57 17.11
CA ARG A 228 -25.34 -11.02 16.31
C ARG A 228 -26.29 -11.95 17.08
N LYS A 229 -25.75 -12.85 17.91
CA LYS A 229 -26.58 -13.73 18.76
C LYS A 229 -27.37 -12.93 19.81
N LYS A 230 -26.84 -11.80 20.28
CA LYS A 230 -27.49 -10.94 21.29
C LYS A 230 -28.33 -9.81 20.69
N GLY A 231 -28.48 -9.74 19.36
CA GLY A 231 -29.21 -8.64 18.69
C GLY A 231 -28.54 -7.28 18.87
N LYS A 232 -27.25 -7.24 19.26
CA LYS A 232 -26.49 -5.99 19.44
C LYS A 232 -25.80 -5.57 18.14
N PRO A 233 -25.75 -4.24 17.86
CA PRO A 233 -24.95 -3.77 16.74
C PRO A 233 -23.46 -4.09 16.96
N VAL A 234 -22.78 -4.48 15.89
CA VAL A 234 -21.32 -4.68 15.92
C VAL A 234 -20.68 -3.30 15.85
N SER A 235 -20.30 -2.76 16.97
CA SER A 235 -19.59 -1.47 17.04
C SER A 235 -18.19 -1.68 17.62
N ILE A 236 -17.20 -1.07 16.98
CA ILE A 236 -15.85 -1.00 17.55
C ILE A 236 -15.90 0.00 18.71
N PRO A 237 -15.46 -0.38 19.92
CA PRO A 237 -15.40 0.57 21.03
C PRO A 237 -14.58 1.80 20.69
N ALA A 238 -15.07 2.99 21.04
CA ALA A 238 -14.42 4.27 20.70
C ALA A 238 -12.94 4.33 21.12
N TRP A 239 -12.58 3.74 22.27
CA TRP A 239 -11.20 3.68 22.73
C TRP A 239 -10.26 2.92 21.75
N MET A 240 -10.75 1.88 21.06
CA MET A 240 -9.96 1.17 20.04
C MET A 240 -9.69 2.06 18.84
N SER A 241 -10.66 2.88 18.42
CA SER A 241 -10.46 3.87 17.36
C SER A 241 -9.42 4.92 17.73
N TYR A 242 -9.43 5.39 19.00
CA TYR A 242 -8.40 6.31 19.51
C TYR A 242 -7.00 5.67 19.52
N ILE A 243 -6.89 4.41 19.98
CA ILE A 243 -5.60 3.69 19.93
C ILE A 243 -5.13 3.54 18.50
N ALA A 244 -6.00 3.13 17.58
CA ALA A 244 -5.65 3.00 16.16
C ALA A 244 -5.19 4.33 15.56
N ALA A 245 -5.82 5.45 15.91
CA ALA A 245 -5.43 6.79 15.46
C ALA A 245 -4.08 7.26 16.06
N LEU A 246 -3.75 6.83 17.29
CA LEU A 246 -2.49 7.16 17.96
C LEU A 246 -1.31 6.32 17.48
N MET A 247 -1.54 5.10 16.98
CA MET A 247 -0.46 4.18 16.56
C MET A 247 0.51 4.79 15.55
N PRO A 248 0.09 5.46 14.47
CA PRO A 248 1.03 6.10 13.54
C PRO A 248 1.91 7.15 14.22
N VAL A 249 1.34 7.94 15.14
CA VAL A 249 2.07 8.97 15.90
C VAL A 249 3.09 8.34 16.83
N LEU A 250 2.71 7.27 17.54
CA LEU A 250 3.62 6.52 18.42
C LEU A 250 4.75 5.86 17.62
N CYS A 251 4.44 5.27 16.46
CA CYS A 251 5.46 4.69 15.58
C CYS A 251 6.42 5.77 15.06
N ALA A 252 5.92 6.90 14.57
CA ALA A 252 6.76 8.00 14.12
C ALA A 252 7.61 8.57 15.26
N GLY A 253 7.02 8.79 16.44
CA GLY A 253 7.72 9.26 17.62
C GLY A 253 8.83 8.29 18.08
N SER A 254 8.55 6.98 18.08
CA SER A 254 9.55 5.95 18.42
C SER A 254 10.71 5.92 17.41
N MET A 255 10.43 6.07 16.10
CA MET A 255 11.46 6.14 15.06
C MET A 255 12.36 7.36 15.24
N ILE A 256 11.75 8.53 15.51
CA ILE A 256 12.53 9.77 15.78
C ILE A 256 13.38 9.58 17.03
N LEU A 257 12.80 9.05 18.12
CA LEU A 257 13.50 8.81 19.37
C LEU A 257 14.69 7.85 19.17
N LEU A 258 14.48 6.73 18.49
CA LEU A 258 15.54 5.77 18.19
C LEU A 258 16.63 6.39 17.33
N THR A 259 16.28 7.20 16.33
CA THR A 259 17.27 7.90 15.50
C THR A 259 18.11 8.89 16.32
N VAL A 260 17.49 9.67 17.20
CA VAL A 260 18.18 10.60 18.09
C VAL A 260 19.08 9.87 19.09
N LEU A 261 18.61 8.77 19.65
CA LEU A 261 19.40 7.93 20.57
C LEU A 261 20.59 7.28 19.84
N TYR A 262 20.37 6.81 18.61
CA TYR A 262 21.42 6.25 17.76
C TYR A 262 22.51 7.27 17.44
N THR A 263 22.16 8.48 17.05
CA THR A 263 23.13 9.53 16.72
C THR A 263 23.91 10.03 17.95
N ARG A 264 23.34 9.91 19.15
CA ARG A 264 23.99 10.33 20.41
C ARG A 264 24.87 9.27 21.07
N SER A 265 24.67 8.00 20.77
CA SER A 265 25.33 6.91 21.49
C SER A 265 25.54 5.70 20.56
N SER A 266 26.67 5.67 19.86
CA SER A 266 27.15 4.47 19.14
C SER A 266 27.37 3.27 20.08
N HIS A 267 27.37 3.49 21.41
CA HIS A 267 27.60 2.46 22.43
C HIS A 267 26.41 1.53 22.68
N TRP A 268 25.19 1.99 22.46
CA TRP A 268 23.98 1.20 22.75
C TRP A 268 23.63 0.19 21.66
N LEU A 269 24.20 0.30 20.48
CA LEU A 269 23.91 -0.56 19.34
C LEU A 269 24.78 -1.80 19.23
N GLY A 270 25.87 -1.86 19.96
CA GLY A 270 26.61 -3.11 20.14
C GLY A 270 25.83 -4.23 20.86
N VAL A 271 24.64 -3.90 21.39
CA VAL A 271 23.74 -4.86 22.06
C VAL A 271 22.72 -5.46 21.08
N PHE A 272 22.50 -4.83 19.90
CA PHE A 272 21.49 -5.27 18.91
C PHE A 272 22.09 -5.84 17.61
N ASN A 273 23.42 -5.85 17.48
CA ASN A 273 24.13 -6.62 16.48
C ASN A 273 24.65 -7.91 17.16
#